data_b5612ae695684f6f47c0a3561599b0f6
#
_entry.id   b5612ae695684f6f47c0a3561599b0f6
#
_cell.length_a   1.000
_cell.length_b   1.000
_cell.length_c   1.000
_cell.angle_alpha   90.00
_cell.angle_beta   90.00
_cell.angle_gamma   90.00
#
_symmetry.space_group_name_H-M   'P 1'
#
loop_
_entity.id
_entity.type
_entity.pdbx_description
1 polymer ?
#
loop_
_entity_poly.entity_id
_entity_poly.type
_entity_poly.pdbx_seq_one_letter_code
_entity_poly.pdbx_strand_id
1 'polypeptide(L)'
;MKVPFNINLSGKTAVVTGGSGTLCSAMAYGLAVCGAKVAIIGRNKEKLASVSEKLTKDALDEYNKNVIVKGYSCNVINKDELSAAYETIKNELGSCDILINGAGGNQPGAITSIEMLKKEKEDSDYSFWNLDEDRIRDVMDLNYMGTLLPIQVFTKDMVEKRSGSIINIASVTSILPLTKVIAYGNAKSAILNLTQWLAVHFGESGIRCNAPRL
;
A
#
# COMPACT_ATOMS: atom_id res chain seq x y z
N MET A 1 -3.26 -8.68 19.26
CA MET A 1 -4.05 -7.40 19.23
C MET A 1 -5.52 -7.75 19.04
N LYS A 2 -6.39 -7.48 20.01
CA LYS A 2 -7.82 -7.80 19.85
C LYS A 2 -8.50 -6.77 18.95
N VAL A 3 -9.17 -7.23 17.89
CA VAL A 3 -9.99 -6.37 17.04
C VAL A 3 -11.23 -5.94 17.84
N PRO A 4 -11.46 -4.66 18.08
CA PRO A 4 -12.49 -4.19 19.02
C PRO A 4 -13.92 -4.27 18.47
N PHE A 5 -14.11 -4.72 17.23
CA PHE A 5 -15.41 -4.75 16.56
C PHE A 5 -15.74 -6.15 16.05
N ASN A 6 -17.02 -6.47 16.09
CA ASN A 6 -17.53 -7.72 15.49
C ASN A 6 -17.76 -7.49 13.98
N ILE A 7 -16.66 -7.50 13.20
CA ILE A 7 -16.69 -7.35 11.74
C ILE A 7 -16.59 -8.75 11.13
N ASN A 8 -17.45 -9.04 10.17
CA ASN A 8 -17.42 -10.27 9.38
C ASN A 8 -17.09 -9.93 7.91
N LEU A 9 -15.93 -10.39 7.46
CA LEU A 9 -15.46 -10.28 6.08
C LEU A 9 -15.41 -11.64 5.36
N SER A 10 -16.15 -12.63 5.86
CA SER A 10 -16.23 -13.94 5.23
C SER A 10 -16.69 -13.83 3.77
N GLY A 11 -16.04 -14.55 2.88
CA GLY A 11 -16.30 -14.50 1.46
C GLY A 11 -15.64 -13.31 0.73
N LYS A 12 -14.95 -12.41 1.44
CA LYS A 12 -14.21 -11.29 0.84
C LYS A 12 -12.75 -11.65 0.60
N THR A 13 -12.20 -11.12 -0.50
CA THR A 13 -10.77 -11.19 -0.82
C THR A 13 -10.15 -9.81 -0.68
N ALA A 14 -9.09 -9.72 0.12
CA ALA A 14 -8.32 -8.50 0.31
C ALA A 14 -6.93 -8.65 -0.31
N VAL A 15 -6.48 -7.61 -1.02
CA VAL A 15 -5.12 -7.49 -1.56
C VAL A 15 -4.42 -6.35 -0.85
N VAL A 16 -3.22 -6.63 -0.31
CA VAL A 16 -2.42 -5.66 0.46
C VAL A 16 -1.03 -5.54 -0.16
N THR A 17 -0.75 -4.44 -0.85
CA THR A 17 0.59 -4.17 -1.38
C THR A 17 1.52 -3.69 -0.28
N GLY A 18 2.80 -4.04 -0.37
CA GLY A 18 3.75 -3.81 0.74
C GLY A 18 3.45 -4.68 1.96
N GLY A 19 2.68 -5.76 1.80
CA GLY A 19 2.11 -6.57 2.88
C GLY A 19 3.10 -7.27 3.79
N SER A 20 4.38 -7.36 3.41
CA SER A 20 5.44 -7.83 4.30
C SER A 20 6.09 -6.73 5.16
N GLY A 21 5.66 -5.48 5.03
CA GLY A 21 6.07 -4.36 5.90
C GLY A 21 5.28 -4.34 7.21
N THR A 22 5.82 -3.69 8.24
CA THR A 22 5.24 -3.67 9.60
C THR A 22 3.79 -3.21 9.63
N LEU A 23 3.48 -2.08 8.99
CA LEU A 23 2.14 -1.51 8.98
C LEU A 23 1.16 -2.36 8.18
N CYS A 24 1.56 -2.75 6.95
CA CYS A 24 0.68 -3.49 6.05
C CYS A 24 0.46 -4.93 6.50
N SER A 25 1.42 -5.57 7.17
CA SER A 25 1.21 -6.89 7.76
C SER A 25 0.20 -6.84 8.92
N ALA A 26 0.19 -5.78 9.73
CA ALA A 26 -0.83 -5.60 10.77
C ALA A 26 -2.23 -5.38 10.18
N MET A 27 -2.34 -4.62 9.08
CA MET A 27 -3.60 -4.46 8.35
C MET A 27 -4.07 -5.79 7.74
N ALA A 28 -3.16 -6.54 7.10
CA ALA A 28 -3.43 -7.86 6.56
C ALA A 28 -3.93 -8.83 7.64
N TYR A 29 -3.30 -8.82 8.82
CA TYR A 29 -3.72 -9.59 9.98
C TYR A 29 -5.15 -9.23 10.42
N GLY A 30 -5.43 -7.94 10.58
CA GLY A 30 -6.78 -7.47 10.97
C GLY A 30 -7.87 -7.93 9.99
N LEU A 31 -7.61 -7.86 8.67
CA LEU A 31 -8.54 -8.37 7.66
C LEU A 31 -8.73 -9.88 7.73
N ALA A 32 -7.64 -10.63 7.93
CA ALA A 32 -7.66 -12.09 8.02
C ALA A 32 -8.45 -12.57 9.24
N VAL A 33 -8.23 -12.00 10.43
CA VAL A 33 -8.99 -12.40 11.64
C VAL A 33 -10.45 -11.99 11.59
N CYS A 34 -10.81 -11.00 10.75
CA CYS A 34 -12.19 -10.67 10.42
C CYS A 34 -12.82 -11.61 9.37
N GLY A 35 -12.08 -12.57 8.83
CA GLY A 35 -12.59 -13.63 7.94
C GLY A 35 -12.30 -13.42 6.45
N ALA A 36 -11.58 -12.36 6.05
CA ALA A 36 -11.17 -12.20 4.66
C ALA A 36 -10.07 -13.20 4.26
N LYS A 37 -10.08 -13.63 3.00
CA LYS A 37 -8.90 -14.23 2.36
C LYS A 37 -7.95 -13.10 1.99
N VAL A 38 -6.67 -13.18 2.37
CA VAL A 38 -5.73 -12.08 2.21
C VAL A 38 -4.56 -12.47 1.30
N ALA A 39 -4.37 -11.69 0.24
CA ALA A 39 -3.17 -11.71 -0.59
C ALA A 39 -2.23 -10.58 -0.13
N ILE A 40 -1.02 -10.89 0.29
CA ILE A 40 0.03 -9.91 0.54
C ILE A 40 1.00 -9.84 -0.64
N ILE A 41 1.25 -8.65 -1.17
CA ILE A 41 2.11 -8.41 -2.33
C ILE A 41 3.39 -7.69 -1.90
N GLY A 42 4.52 -8.11 -2.45
CA GLY A 42 5.83 -7.50 -2.25
C GLY A 42 6.89 -8.14 -3.14
N ARG A 43 8.12 -7.62 -3.14
CA ARG A 43 9.21 -8.10 -4.02
C ARG A 43 9.96 -9.31 -3.45
N ASN A 44 10.09 -9.39 -2.13
CA ASN A 44 10.88 -10.44 -1.47
C ASN A 44 10.01 -11.64 -1.13
N LYS A 45 10.20 -12.75 -1.85
CA LYS A 45 9.41 -13.98 -1.75
C LYS A 45 9.56 -14.67 -0.39
N GLU A 46 10.78 -14.71 0.14
CA GLU A 46 11.07 -15.36 1.43
C GLU A 46 10.40 -14.59 2.58
N LYS A 47 10.48 -13.24 2.54
CA LYS A 47 9.83 -12.39 3.53
C LYS A 47 8.31 -12.51 3.48
N LEU A 48 7.73 -12.60 2.28
CA LEU A 48 6.29 -12.81 2.11
C LEU A 48 5.85 -14.15 2.70
N ALA A 49 6.59 -15.23 2.44
CA ALA A 49 6.31 -16.55 3.00
C ALA A 49 6.35 -16.53 4.53
N SER A 50 7.45 -16.03 5.11
CA SER A 50 7.63 -15.91 6.55
C SER A 50 6.51 -15.07 7.22
N VAL A 51 6.12 -13.95 6.61
CA VAL A 51 5.04 -13.11 7.14
C VAL A 51 3.69 -13.84 7.03
N SER A 52 3.40 -14.52 5.92
CA SER A 52 2.14 -15.28 5.76
C SER A 52 2.00 -16.37 6.82
N GLU A 53 3.07 -17.13 7.06
CA GLU A 53 3.10 -18.19 8.10
C GLU A 53 2.89 -17.59 9.49
N LYS A 54 3.61 -16.50 9.80
CA LYS A 54 3.48 -15.80 11.07
C LYS A 54 2.04 -15.35 11.31
N LEU A 55 1.43 -14.64 10.34
CA LEU A 55 0.06 -14.13 10.49
C LEU A 55 -0.97 -15.25 10.67
N THR A 56 -0.78 -16.39 9.98
CA THR A 56 -1.65 -17.56 10.12
C THR A 56 -1.51 -18.18 11.51
N LYS A 57 -0.27 -18.32 12.01
CA LYS A 57 0.00 -18.83 13.34
C LYS A 57 -0.56 -17.90 14.42
N ASP A 58 -0.29 -16.61 14.35
CA ASP A 58 -0.77 -15.62 15.32
C ASP A 58 -2.32 -15.62 15.40
N ALA A 59 -3.01 -15.78 14.27
CA ALA A 59 -4.47 -15.86 14.23
C ALA A 59 -5.02 -17.11 14.90
N LEU A 60 -4.33 -18.24 14.76
CA LEU A 60 -4.70 -19.48 15.44
C LEU A 60 -4.47 -19.35 16.95
N ASP A 61 -3.30 -18.85 17.35
CA ASP A 61 -2.90 -18.73 18.76
C ASP A 61 -3.74 -17.70 19.54
N GLU A 62 -4.02 -16.52 18.92
CA GLU A 62 -4.73 -15.43 19.59
C GLU A 62 -6.26 -15.55 19.53
N TYR A 63 -6.80 -16.10 18.43
CA TYR A 63 -8.25 -16.10 18.15
C TYR A 63 -8.84 -17.49 17.94
N ASN A 64 -8.05 -18.56 17.94
CA ASN A 64 -8.44 -19.90 17.53
C ASN A 64 -9.11 -19.92 16.14
N LYS A 65 -8.55 -19.14 15.19
CA LYS A 65 -9.06 -19.00 13.83
C LYS A 65 -8.07 -19.51 12.80
N ASN A 66 -8.55 -20.39 11.91
CA ASN A 66 -7.84 -20.73 10.69
C ASN A 66 -8.10 -19.64 9.64
N VAL A 67 -7.07 -18.87 9.29
CA VAL A 67 -7.14 -17.80 8.32
C VAL A 67 -6.38 -18.15 7.04
N ILE A 68 -6.71 -17.50 5.93
CA ILE A 68 -6.01 -17.65 4.66
C ILE A 68 -5.23 -16.36 4.38
N VAL A 69 -3.90 -16.43 4.51
CA VAL A 69 -2.97 -15.38 4.11
C VAL A 69 -1.95 -15.97 3.16
N LYS A 70 -1.84 -15.47 1.94
CA LYS A 70 -0.88 -15.94 0.93
C LYS A 70 0.00 -14.79 0.41
N GLY A 71 1.29 -15.06 0.23
CA GLY A 71 2.26 -14.13 -0.33
C GLY A 71 2.43 -14.28 -1.84
N TYR A 72 2.40 -13.16 -2.57
CA TYR A 72 2.61 -13.11 -4.02
C TYR A 72 3.76 -12.15 -4.34
N SER A 73 4.83 -12.68 -4.94
CA SER A 73 5.99 -11.86 -5.33
C SER A 73 5.65 -11.07 -6.58
N CYS A 74 5.71 -9.73 -6.47
CA CYS A 74 5.37 -8.83 -7.55
C CYS A 74 5.96 -7.44 -7.28
N ASN A 75 6.47 -6.79 -8.34
CA ASN A 75 6.84 -5.38 -8.30
C ASN A 75 5.62 -4.50 -8.64
N VAL A 76 5.17 -3.69 -7.70
CA VAL A 76 3.97 -2.84 -7.85
C VAL A 76 4.08 -1.75 -8.91
N ILE A 77 5.29 -1.44 -9.40
CA ILE A 77 5.52 -0.51 -10.51
C ILE A 77 5.68 -1.23 -11.86
N ASN A 78 5.52 -2.55 -11.90
CA ASN A 78 5.50 -3.33 -13.13
C ASN A 78 4.09 -3.86 -13.40
N LYS A 79 3.44 -3.32 -14.44
CA LYS A 79 2.04 -3.63 -14.74
C LYS A 79 1.83 -5.07 -15.21
N ASP A 80 2.80 -5.67 -15.88
CA ASP A 80 2.72 -7.04 -16.35
C ASP A 80 2.81 -8.03 -15.19
N GLU A 81 3.74 -7.79 -14.25
CA GLU A 81 3.83 -8.57 -13.02
C GLU A 81 2.55 -8.44 -12.17
N LEU A 82 1.98 -7.23 -12.07
CA LEU A 82 0.70 -7.01 -11.38
C LEU A 82 -0.45 -7.76 -12.02
N SER A 83 -0.50 -7.78 -13.36
CA SER A 83 -1.54 -8.50 -14.10
C SER A 83 -1.43 -10.00 -13.90
N ALA A 84 -0.22 -10.56 -13.93
CA ALA A 84 0.02 -11.98 -13.65
C ALA A 84 -0.34 -12.34 -12.20
N ALA A 85 0.02 -11.48 -11.23
CA ALA A 85 -0.34 -11.67 -9.83
C ALA A 85 -1.86 -11.59 -9.63
N TYR A 86 -2.54 -10.66 -10.31
CA TYR A 86 -4.00 -10.55 -10.27
C TYR A 86 -4.70 -11.85 -10.72
N GLU A 87 -4.31 -12.41 -11.88
CA GLU A 87 -4.91 -13.65 -12.36
C GLU A 87 -4.68 -14.82 -11.37
N THR A 88 -3.46 -14.92 -10.82
CA THR A 88 -3.14 -15.96 -9.83
C THR A 88 -3.98 -15.79 -8.55
N ILE A 89 -4.07 -14.58 -8.01
CA ILE A 89 -4.86 -14.26 -6.82
C ILE A 89 -6.34 -14.54 -7.07
N LYS A 90 -6.86 -14.12 -8.23
CA LYS A 90 -8.26 -14.33 -8.62
C LYS A 90 -8.63 -15.81 -8.66
N ASN A 91 -7.74 -16.64 -9.22
CA ASN A 91 -7.96 -18.09 -9.30
C ASN A 91 -7.88 -18.78 -7.94
N GLU A 92 -6.98 -18.34 -7.05
CA GLU A 92 -6.74 -19.02 -5.76
C GLU A 92 -7.63 -18.51 -4.62
N LEU A 93 -7.90 -17.21 -4.58
CA LEU A 93 -8.59 -16.55 -3.46
C LEU A 93 -9.94 -15.95 -3.86
N GLY A 94 -10.12 -15.65 -5.13
CA GLY A 94 -11.27 -14.92 -5.65
C GLY A 94 -10.92 -13.48 -6.05
N SER A 95 -11.85 -12.81 -6.71
CA SER A 95 -11.67 -11.43 -7.17
C SER A 95 -11.58 -10.44 -6.00
N CYS A 96 -10.76 -9.42 -6.16
CA CYS A 96 -10.48 -8.42 -5.13
C CYS A 96 -11.74 -7.65 -4.71
N ASP A 97 -12.05 -7.63 -3.42
CA ASP A 97 -13.11 -6.80 -2.82
C ASP A 97 -12.53 -5.61 -2.03
N ILE A 98 -11.31 -5.79 -1.48
CA ILE A 98 -10.62 -4.78 -0.66
C ILE A 98 -9.19 -4.67 -1.19
N LEU A 99 -8.78 -3.45 -1.58
CA LEU A 99 -7.42 -3.15 -2.00
C LEU A 99 -6.78 -2.17 -1.02
N ILE A 100 -5.68 -2.57 -0.39
CA ILE A 100 -4.84 -1.68 0.43
C ILE A 100 -3.53 -1.43 -0.31
N ASN A 101 -3.31 -0.20 -0.73
CA ASN A 101 -2.08 0.26 -1.35
C ASN A 101 -1.14 0.84 -0.30
N GLY A 102 -0.23 0.01 0.19
CA GLY A 102 0.72 0.38 1.23
C GLY A 102 2.19 0.19 0.83
N ALA A 103 2.47 -0.24 -0.41
CA ALA A 103 3.81 -0.22 -0.94
C ALA A 103 4.31 1.21 -1.06
N GLY A 104 5.46 1.50 -0.50
CA GLY A 104 6.01 2.86 -0.49
C GLY A 104 7.28 2.93 0.34
N GLY A 105 7.89 4.09 0.35
CA GLY A 105 9.11 4.35 1.11
C GLY A 105 9.83 5.60 0.62
N ASN A 106 10.99 5.84 1.21
CA ASN A 106 11.87 6.94 0.86
C ASN A 106 13.28 6.42 0.49
N GLN A 107 14.09 7.27 -0.12
CA GLN A 107 15.47 6.95 -0.53
C GLN A 107 16.43 8.00 0.03
N PRO A 108 17.63 7.61 0.51
CA PRO A 108 18.58 8.56 1.08
C PRO A 108 18.93 9.74 0.16
N GLY A 109 19.19 9.51 -1.12
CA GLY A 109 19.50 10.56 -2.09
C GLY A 109 18.35 11.52 -2.43
N ALA A 110 17.11 11.21 -2.02
CA ALA A 110 15.94 12.08 -2.15
C ALA A 110 15.60 12.84 -0.85
N ILE A 111 16.51 12.85 0.12
CA ILE A 111 16.33 13.46 1.45
C ILE A 111 17.42 14.50 1.67
N THR A 112 17.04 15.75 2.01
CA THR A 112 18.04 16.76 2.37
C THR A 112 18.66 16.47 3.75
N SER A 113 19.94 16.81 3.92
CA SER A 113 20.65 16.63 5.19
C SER A 113 20.17 17.58 6.28
N ILE A 114 19.64 18.75 5.89
CA ILE A 114 19.24 19.84 6.82
C ILE A 114 17.75 20.12 6.68
N GLU A 115 17.14 20.61 7.75
CA GLU A 115 15.71 20.97 7.82
C GLU A 115 15.44 22.32 7.16
N MET A 116 16.25 23.30 7.46
CA MET A 116 16.17 24.65 6.92
C MET A 116 17.52 25.04 6.35
N LEU A 117 17.50 25.61 5.16
CA LEU A 117 18.71 26.10 4.51
C LEU A 117 19.29 27.26 5.31
N LYS A 118 20.57 27.15 5.64
CA LYS A 118 21.36 28.22 6.28
C LYS A 118 22.58 28.45 5.43
N LYS A 119 22.98 29.72 5.28
CA LYS A 119 24.09 30.15 4.42
C LYS A 119 25.40 29.37 4.67
N GLU A 120 25.66 29.00 5.95
CA GLU A 120 26.87 28.27 6.34
C GLU A 120 26.84 26.76 6.02
N LYS A 121 25.75 26.25 5.49
CA LYS A 121 25.52 24.81 5.19
C LYS A 121 25.08 24.54 3.75
N GLU A 122 25.34 25.47 2.83
CA GLU A 122 24.97 25.35 1.42
C GLU A 122 25.73 24.23 0.69
N ASP A 123 26.93 23.85 1.15
CA ASP A 123 27.83 22.87 0.53
C ASP A 123 27.71 21.44 1.05
N SER A 124 26.54 21.04 1.59
CA SER A 124 26.38 19.64 2.00
C SER A 124 26.05 18.75 0.79
N ASP A 125 26.56 17.50 0.78
CA ASP A 125 26.33 16.50 -0.27
C ASP A 125 24.83 16.25 -0.57
N TYR A 126 23.96 16.56 0.39
CA TYR A 126 22.50 16.41 0.29
C TYR A 126 21.78 17.74 0.53
N SER A 127 22.30 18.86 -0.04
CA SER A 127 21.56 20.11 -0.10
C SER A 127 20.38 19.99 -1.06
N PHE A 128 19.47 20.95 -1.05
CA PHE A 128 18.33 20.97 -1.98
C PHE A 128 18.76 20.89 -3.46
N TRP A 129 19.88 21.52 -3.81
CA TRP A 129 20.40 21.57 -5.18
C TRP A 129 21.15 20.30 -5.60
N ASN A 130 21.59 19.48 -4.64
CA ASN A 130 22.39 18.27 -4.87
C ASN A 130 21.56 16.99 -4.66
N LEU A 131 20.23 17.09 -4.59
CA LEU A 131 19.38 15.91 -4.53
C LEU A 131 19.46 15.12 -5.83
N ASP A 132 19.54 13.80 -5.70
CA ASP A 132 19.65 12.88 -6.83
C ASP A 132 18.30 12.74 -7.53
N GLU A 133 18.25 13.16 -8.82
CA GLU A 133 17.04 13.09 -9.62
C GLU A 133 16.49 11.66 -9.78
N ASP A 134 17.35 10.67 -9.93
CA ASP A 134 16.91 9.29 -10.11
C ASP A 134 16.30 8.76 -8.81
N ARG A 135 16.87 9.15 -7.65
CA ARG A 135 16.27 8.82 -6.34
C ARG A 135 14.94 9.52 -6.10
N ILE A 136 14.80 10.75 -6.58
CA ILE A 136 13.51 11.44 -6.56
C ILE A 136 12.48 10.69 -7.42
N ARG A 137 12.84 10.29 -8.64
CA ARG A 137 11.99 9.48 -9.53
C ARG A 137 11.63 8.14 -8.88
N ASP A 138 12.61 7.41 -8.32
CA ASP A 138 12.38 6.15 -7.61
C ASP A 138 11.33 6.30 -6.49
N VAL A 139 11.41 7.40 -5.70
CA VAL A 139 10.45 7.67 -4.63
C VAL A 139 9.06 7.98 -5.19
N MET A 140 8.97 8.80 -6.24
CA MET A 140 7.71 9.12 -6.91
C MET A 140 7.08 7.87 -7.52
N ASP A 141 7.85 7.09 -8.26
CA ASP A 141 7.37 5.87 -8.91
C ASP A 141 6.90 4.83 -7.88
N LEU A 142 7.71 4.54 -6.87
CA LEU A 142 7.33 3.56 -5.86
C LEU A 142 6.05 3.98 -5.11
N ASN A 143 5.93 5.24 -4.71
CA ASN A 143 4.78 5.67 -3.92
C ASN A 143 3.56 5.94 -4.80
N TYR A 144 3.70 6.75 -5.88
CA TYR A 144 2.55 7.15 -6.69
C TYR A 144 2.16 6.08 -7.72
N MET A 145 3.10 5.66 -8.59
CA MET A 145 2.80 4.61 -9.58
C MET A 145 2.52 3.27 -8.91
N GLY A 146 3.25 2.94 -7.81
CA GLY A 146 3.01 1.75 -6.99
C GLY A 146 1.66 1.77 -6.25
N THR A 147 0.94 2.88 -6.25
CA THR A 147 -0.46 3.00 -5.83
C THR A 147 -1.41 2.96 -7.03
N LEU A 148 -1.13 3.72 -8.07
CA LEU A 148 -2.00 3.85 -9.25
C LEU A 148 -2.13 2.54 -10.04
N LEU A 149 -1.01 1.86 -10.32
CA LEU A 149 -1.03 0.63 -11.14
C LEU A 149 -1.81 -0.52 -10.49
N PRO A 150 -1.65 -0.82 -9.18
CA PRO A 150 -2.53 -1.80 -8.52
C PRO A 150 -4.02 -1.43 -8.61
N ILE A 151 -4.38 -0.14 -8.47
CA ILE A 151 -5.77 0.30 -8.65
C ILE A 151 -6.27 -0.06 -10.04
N GLN A 152 -5.50 0.27 -11.10
CA GLN A 152 -5.89 -0.06 -12.48
C GLN A 152 -6.08 -1.55 -12.73
N VAL A 153 -5.32 -2.41 -12.05
CA VAL A 153 -5.37 -3.86 -12.25
C VAL A 153 -6.48 -4.50 -11.41
N PHE A 154 -6.54 -4.20 -10.11
CA PHE A 154 -7.40 -4.93 -9.16
C PHE A 154 -8.83 -4.40 -9.06
N THR A 155 -9.16 -3.23 -9.64
CA THR A 155 -10.50 -2.64 -9.46
C THR A 155 -11.50 -2.98 -10.55
N LYS A 156 -11.11 -3.63 -11.64
CA LYS A 156 -12.02 -4.02 -12.72
C LYS A 156 -13.20 -4.86 -12.21
N ASP A 157 -12.90 -5.90 -11.44
CA ASP A 157 -13.95 -6.75 -10.85
C ASP A 157 -14.82 -5.99 -9.83
N MET A 158 -14.26 -5.00 -9.12
CA MET A 158 -15.04 -4.15 -8.21
C MET A 158 -16.10 -3.34 -8.96
N VAL A 159 -15.71 -2.79 -10.13
CA VAL A 159 -16.64 -2.03 -11.00
C VAL A 159 -17.77 -2.94 -11.50
N GLU A 160 -17.45 -4.12 -12.00
CA GLU A 160 -18.43 -5.10 -12.47
C GLU A 160 -19.42 -5.53 -11.38
N LYS A 161 -18.91 -5.75 -10.15
CA LYS A 161 -19.71 -6.11 -8.99
C LYS A 161 -20.45 -4.93 -8.37
N ARG A 162 -20.14 -3.68 -8.78
CA ARG A 162 -20.61 -2.44 -8.16
C ARG A 162 -20.36 -2.42 -6.64
N SER A 163 -19.22 -2.95 -6.21
CA SER A 163 -18.86 -3.06 -4.79
C SER A 163 -17.36 -3.19 -4.63
N GLY A 164 -16.75 -2.34 -3.81
CA GLY A 164 -15.32 -2.40 -3.51
C GLY A 164 -14.90 -1.38 -2.46
N SER A 165 -13.72 -1.61 -1.89
CA SER A 165 -13.10 -0.66 -0.96
C SER A 165 -11.61 -0.52 -1.27
N ILE A 166 -11.18 0.70 -1.54
CA ILE A 166 -9.79 1.06 -1.80
C ILE A 166 -9.29 1.91 -0.63
N ILE A 167 -8.13 1.53 -0.09
CA ILE A 167 -7.43 2.28 0.96
C ILE A 167 -6.01 2.56 0.47
N ASN A 168 -5.69 3.83 0.27
CA ASN A 168 -4.36 4.28 -0.14
C ASN A 168 -3.62 4.85 1.07
N ILE A 169 -2.46 4.31 1.40
CA ILE A 169 -1.70 4.80 2.55
C ILE A 169 -1.03 6.12 2.21
N ALA A 170 -1.67 7.21 2.63
CA ALA A 170 -1.12 8.56 2.57
C ALA A 170 -0.20 8.85 3.77
N SER A 171 0.06 10.09 4.08
CA SER A 171 0.88 10.52 5.21
C SER A 171 0.40 11.88 5.70
N VAL A 172 0.76 12.24 6.92
CA VAL A 172 0.64 13.62 7.41
C VAL A 172 1.34 14.61 6.48
N THR A 173 2.42 14.17 5.81
CA THR A 173 3.15 14.96 4.81
C THR A 173 2.35 15.29 3.56
N SER A 174 1.18 14.67 3.37
CA SER A 174 0.27 15.01 2.26
C SER A 174 -0.36 16.39 2.40
N ILE A 175 -0.38 16.95 3.61
CA ILE A 175 -1.02 18.24 3.92
C ILE A 175 -0.12 19.20 4.71
N LEU A 176 0.86 18.66 5.45
CA LEU A 176 1.82 19.45 6.20
C LEU A 176 3.21 19.28 5.57
N PRO A 177 3.91 20.37 5.24
CA PRO A 177 5.27 20.28 4.71
C PRO A 177 6.22 19.79 5.80
N LEU A 178 6.62 18.53 5.71
CA LEU A 178 7.67 18.00 6.56
C LEU A 178 9.01 18.25 5.88
N THR A 179 9.91 18.89 6.56
CA THR A 179 11.26 19.19 6.05
C THR A 179 12.03 17.91 5.72
N LYS A 180 13.06 18.01 4.92
CA LYS A 180 13.93 16.94 4.41
C LYS A 180 13.32 16.02 3.34
N VAL A 181 12.05 15.65 3.45
CA VAL A 181 11.45 14.53 2.69
C VAL A 181 10.59 15.02 1.51
N ILE A 182 11.15 15.91 0.68
CA ILE A 182 10.40 16.57 -0.41
C ILE A 182 9.74 15.59 -1.38
N ALA A 183 10.48 14.63 -1.93
CA ALA A 183 9.96 13.67 -2.89
C ALA A 183 8.84 12.80 -2.28
N TYR A 184 9.05 12.32 -1.05
CA TYR A 184 8.05 11.54 -0.33
C TYR A 184 6.78 12.36 -0.03
N GLY A 185 6.92 13.59 0.48
CA GLY A 185 5.79 14.47 0.77
C GLY A 185 4.96 14.75 -0.48
N ASN A 186 5.63 15.07 -1.60
CA ASN A 186 4.98 15.31 -2.89
C ASN A 186 4.24 14.08 -3.39
N ALA A 187 4.87 12.90 -3.33
CA ALA A 187 4.21 11.64 -3.72
C ALA A 187 2.98 11.34 -2.86
N LYS A 188 3.07 11.57 -1.54
CA LYS A 188 1.94 11.36 -0.63
C LYS A 188 0.81 12.38 -0.82
N SER A 189 1.13 13.62 -1.22
CA SER A 189 0.13 14.63 -1.64
C SER A 189 -0.57 14.21 -2.94
N ALA A 190 0.19 13.68 -3.90
CA ALA A 190 -0.37 13.14 -5.13
C ALA A 190 -1.31 11.95 -4.86
N ILE A 191 -0.97 11.05 -3.93
CA ILE A 191 -1.84 9.94 -3.51
C ILE A 191 -3.14 10.46 -2.88
N LEU A 192 -3.07 11.51 -2.06
CA LEU A 192 -4.26 12.10 -1.46
C LEU A 192 -5.20 12.67 -2.53
N ASN A 193 -4.65 13.43 -3.49
CA ASN A 193 -5.43 13.96 -4.61
C ASN A 193 -6.01 12.84 -5.49
N LEU A 194 -5.21 11.82 -5.83
CA LEU A 194 -5.67 10.64 -6.56
C LEU A 194 -6.84 9.97 -5.85
N THR A 195 -6.77 9.83 -4.52
CA THR A 195 -7.83 9.19 -3.73
C THR A 195 -9.14 9.97 -3.80
N GLN A 196 -9.07 11.30 -3.72
CA GLN A 196 -10.23 12.18 -3.88
C GLN A 196 -10.83 12.07 -5.28
N TRP A 197 -9.98 12.10 -6.32
CA TRP A 197 -10.41 11.93 -7.69
C TRP A 197 -11.10 10.56 -7.91
N LEU A 198 -10.51 9.47 -7.38
CA LEU A 198 -11.09 8.13 -7.49
C LEU A 198 -12.42 8.01 -6.74
N ALA A 199 -12.57 8.66 -5.59
CA ALA A 199 -13.83 8.66 -4.84
C ALA A 199 -14.97 9.28 -5.65
N VAL A 200 -14.68 10.33 -6.42
CA VAL A 200 -15.64 10.95 -7.35
C VAL A 200 -15.86 10.05 -8.57
N HIS A 201 -14.76 9.60 -9.22
CA HIS A 201 -14.81 8.83 -10.45
C HIS A 201 -15.54 7.48 -10.30
N PHE A 202 -15.35 6.80 -9.17
CA PHE A 202 -15.99 5.53 -8.86
C PHE A 202 -17.30 5.66 -8.05
N GLY A 203 -17.76 6.88 -7.77
CA GLY A 203 -18.90 7.12 -6.88
C GLY A 203 -20.16 6.35 -7.29
N GLU A 204 -20.50 6.36 -8.58
CA GLU A 204 -21.66 5.63 -9.12
C GLU A 204 -21.42 4.11 -9.26
N SER A 205 -20.17 3.66 -9.17
CA SER A 205 -19.82 2.23 -9.26
C SER A 205 -19.87 1.50 -7.91
N GLY A 206 -20.29 2.17 -6.82
CA GLY A 206 -20.36 1.57 -5.50
C GLY A 206 -19.01 1.27 -4.85
N ILE A 207 -17.93 1.87 -5.33
CA ILE A 207 -16.57 1.70 -4.81
C ILE A 207 -16.22 2.89 -3.92
N ARG A 208 -15.73 2.62 -2.73
CA ARG A 208 -15.25 3.62 -1.79
C ARG A 208 -13.73 3.75 -1.85
N CYS A 209 -13.22 4.97 -1.88
CA CYS A 209 -11.80 5.27 -1.86
C CYS A 209 -11.48 6.16 -0.66
N ASN A 210 -10.51 5.75 0.17
CA ASN A 210 -10.09 6.47 1.36
C ASN A 210 -8.56 6.48 1.48
N ALA A 211 -8.04 7.50 2.17
CA ALA A 211 -6.60 7.63 2.43
C ALA A 211 -6.36 8.02 3.91
N PRO A 212 -6.04 7.07 4.80
CA PRO A 212 -5.54 7.39 6.11
C PRO A 212 -4.18 8.11 5.99
N ARG A 213 -4.00 9.13 6.81
CA ARG A 213 -2.78 9.95 6.88
C ARG A 213 -2.00 9.55 8.13
N LEU A 214 -1.10 8.62 7.97
CA LEU A 214 -0.29 8.02 9.03
C LEU A 214 1.05 8.74 9.16
#